data_61c778326cf952c9264ffc5819bfa8fa
#
_entry.id   61c778326cf952c9264ffc5819bfa8fa
#
_cell.length_a   1.000
_cell.length_b   1.000
_cell.length_c   1.000
_cell.angle_alpha   90.00
_cell.angle_beta   90.00
_cell.angle_gamma   90.00
#
_symmetry.space_group_name_H-M   'P 1'
#
loop_
_entity.id
_entity.type
_entity.pdbx_description
1 polymer ?
#
loop_
_entity_poly.entity_id
_entity_poly.type
_entity_poly.pdbx_seq_one_letter_code
_entity_poly.pdbx_strand_id
1 'polypeptide(L)'
;MEGINTPFVIDEHTAIVMTDPQNDFLSENGLGWGAFGENIQKNGTVENLRRIFEVAAAKGMLVFISPHYYYKHDHQWLFEGPIEKLMHDTGMFERRGQLTGEGFEGSGADWLDLYKPYINEGTNIIVTAPHKLYGPENNDLILQLRKGSIK
;
A
#
# COMPACT_ATOMS: atom_id res chain seq x y z
N MET A 1 34.28 13.55 12.84
CA MET A 1 32.98 13.85 12.17
C MET A 1 31.92 13.65 13.24
N GLU A 2 31.47 14.74 13.86
CA GLU A 2 30.33 14.72 14.77
C GLU A 2 29.09 14.34 13.98
N GLY A 3 28.48 13.21 14.29
CA GLY A 3 27.22 12.80 13.71
C GLY A 3 26.16 13.86 14.03
N ILE A 4 25.52 14.41 13.01
CA ILE A 4 24.42 15.35 13.16
C ILE A 4 23.25 14.54 13.80
N ASN A 5 23.20 14.60 15.13
CA ASN A 5 22.10 14.00 15.90
C ASN A 5 20.96 15.03 15.95
N THR A 6 20.42 15.40 14.77
CA THR A 6 19.23 16.23 14.70
C THR A 6 18.06 15.32 15.08
N PRO A 7 17.32 15.59 16.16
CA PRO A 7 16.18 14.78 16.53
C PRO A 7 15.16 14.80 15.38
N PHE A 8 14.63 13.63 15.03
CA PHE A 8 13.54 13.53 14.08
C PHE A 8 12.31 14.24 14.67
N VAL A 9 11.82 15.25 13.95
CA VAL A 9 10.65 16.05 14.35
C VAL A 9 9.49 15.71 13.43
N ILE A 10 8.38 15.32 14.02
CA ILE A 10 7.11 15.15 13.30
C ILE A 10 6.41 16.51 13.28
N ASP A 11 6.25 17.07 12.10
CA ASP A 11 5.64 18.38 11.86
C ASP A 11 4.64 18.31 10.68
N GLU A 12 4.15 19.47 10.24
CA GLU A 12 3.21 19.60 9.12
C GLU A 12 3.78 19.19 7.76
N HIS A 13 5.09 18.96 7.66
CA HIS A 13 5.76 18.44 6.45
C HIS A 13 6.02 16.94 6.52
N THR A 14 5.54 16.29 7.56
CA THR A 14 5.71 14.86 7.79
C THR A 14 4.43 14.11 7.46
N ALA A 15 4.53 13.01 6.73
CA ALA A 15 3.41 12.13 6.43
C ALA A 15 3.80 10.66 6.59
N ILE A 16 2.79 9.81 6.67
CA ILE A 16 2.95 8.37 6.62
C ILE A 16 2.75 7.90 5.18
N VAL A 17 3.63 7.03 4.70
CA VAL A 17 3.44 6.31 3.43
C VAL A 17 3.23 4.84 3.75
N MET A 18 2.15 4.28 3.24
CA MET A 18 1.85 2.85 3.31
C MET A 18 1.82 2.27 1.90
N THR A 19 2.54 1.17 1.70
CA THR A 19 2.47 0.39 0.48
C THR A 19 1.67 -0.88 0.74
N ASP A 20 0.84 -1.26 -0.21
CA ASP A 20 0.18 -2.56 -0.30
C ASP A 20 -0.63 -2.99 0.94
N PRO A 21 -1.47 -2.15 1.57
CA PRO A 21 -2.29 -2.56 2.71
C PRO A 21 -3.51 -3.39 2.25
N GLN A 22 -3.28 -4.40 1.41
CA GLN A 22 -4.24 -5.11 0.59
C GLN A 22 -4.36 -6.59 0.97
N ASN A 23 -5.50 -7.20 0.60
CA ASN A 23 -5.87 -8.56 0.97
C ASN A 23 -4.83 -9.60 0.57
N ASP A 24 -4.27 -9.53 -0.63
CA ASP A 24 -3.32 -10.54 -1.11
C ASP A 24 -2.04 -10.64 -0.27
N PHE A 25 -1.64 -9.55 0.39
CA PHE A 25 -0.53 -9.60 1.34
C PHE A 25 -0.97 -9.90 2.77
N LEU A 26 -2.05 -9.25 3.23
CA LEU A 26 -2.33 -9.13 4.67
C LEU A 26 -3.44 -10.06 5.16
N SER A 27 -4.23 -10.65 4.25
CA SER A 27 -5.29 -11.60 4.59
C SER A 27 -4.77 -13.04 4.60
N GLU A 28 -5.25 -13.84 5.54
CA GLU A 28 -5.00 -15.29 5.57
C GLU A 28 -5.51 -16.02 4.32
N ASN A 29 -6.46 -15.43 3.62
CA ASN A 29 -6.99 -15.93 2.35
C ASN A 29 -6.29 -15.31 1.12
N GLY A 30 -5.33 -14.39 1.31
CA GLY A 30 -4.59 -13.74 0.24
C GLY A 30 -3.62 -14.69 -0.46
N LEU A 31 -3.43 -14.50 -1.76
CA LEU A 31 -2.56 -15.36 -2.57
C LEU A 31 -1.09 -15.32 -2.15
N GLY A 32 -0.66 -14.22 -1.53
CA GLY A 32 0.69 -14.05 -0.98
C GLY A 32 0.89 -14.66 0.41
N TRP A 33 -0.19 -15.08 1.09
CA TRP A 33 -0.11 -15.51 2.49
C TRP A 33 0.88 -16.65 2.74
N GLY A 34 0.97 -17.60 1.83
CA GLY A 34 1.92 -18.71 1.92
C GLY A 34 3.39 -18.28 1.97
N ALA A 35 3.71 -17.10 1.40
CA ALA A 35 5.06 -16.57 1.38
C ALA A 35 5.34 -15.59 2.54
N PHE A 36 4.33 -14.84 2.99
CA PHE A 36 4.52 -13.71 3.90
C PHE A 36 3.83 -13.89 5.25
N GLY A 37 2.83 -14.75 5.37
CA GLY A 37 1.92 -14.85 6.52
C GLY A 37 2.62 -15.09 7.85
N GLU A 38 3.63 -15.96 7.89
CA GLU A 38 4.40 -16.22 9.12
C GLU A 38 5.05 -14.95 9.66
N ASN A 39 5.69 -14.16 8.79
CA ASN A 39 6.31 -12.90 9.20
C ASN A 39 5.28 -11.84 9.58
N ILE A 40 4.16 -11.78 8.89
CA ILE A 40 3.06 -10.86 9.18
C ILE A 40 2.48 -11.14 10.57
N GLN A 41 2.23 -12.40 10.90
CA GLN A 41 1.73 -12.81 12.20
C GLN A 41 2.77 -12.55 13.30
N LYS A 42 4.01 -12.99 13.10
CA LYS A 42 5.09 -12.81 14.06
C LYS A 42 5.32 -11.35 14.44
N ASN A 43 5.21 -10.45 13.47
CA ASN A 43 5.43 -9.02 13.69
C ASN A 43 4.14 -8.27 14.09
N GLY A 44 2.99 -8.92 14.12
CA GLY A 44 1.71 -8.28 14.38
C GLY A 44 1.38 -7.18 13.36
N THR A 45 1.80 -7.37 12.10
CA THR A 45 1.79 -6.33 11.08
C THR A 45 0.39 -5.73 10.88
N VAL A 46 -0.64 -6.57 10.77
CA VAL A 46 -2.02 -6.14 10.53
C VAL A 46 -2.51 -5.20 11.65
N GLU A 47 -2.30 -5.59 12.90
CA GLU A 47 -2.73 -4.79 14.04
C GLU A 47 -1.88 -3.52 14.20
N ASN A 48 -0.59 -3.60 13.93
CA ASN A 48 0.28 -2.43 13.97
C ASN A 48 -0.12 -1.39 12.91
N LEU A 49 -0.46 -1.81 11.70
CA LEU A 49 -0.97 -0.91 10.66
C LEU A 49 -2.31 -0.28 11.06
N ARG A 50 -3.24 -1.05 11.65
CA ARG A 50 -4.50 -0.52 12.17
C ARG A 50 -4.25 0.60 13.18
N ARG A 51 -3.34 0.37 14.14
CA ARG A 51 -2.97 1.38 15.14
C ARG A 51 -2.36 2.64 14.52
N ILE A 52 -1.57 2.48 13.45
CA ILE A 52 -1.02 3.63 12.72
C ILE A 52 -2.16 4.45 12.09
N PHE A 53 -3.14 3.82 11.44
CA PHE A 53 -4.31 4.51 10.92
C PHE A 53 -5.08 5.26 12.00
N GLU A 54 -5.33 4.63 13.16
CA GLU A 54 -6.01 5.29 14.28
C GLU A 54 -5.28 6.54 14.77
N VAL A 55 -3.97 6.42 14.99
CA VAL A 55 -3.17 7.53 15.49
C VAL A 55 -3.08 8.64 14.43
N ALA A 56 -2.91 8.29 13.17
CA ALA A 56 -2.90 9.26 12.08
C ALA A 56 -4.21 10.05 12.00
N ALA A 57 -5.35 9.36 12.05
CA ALA A 57 -6.66 10.00 12.07
C ALA A 57 -6.84 10.92 13.30
N ALA A 58 -6.49 10.44 14.49
CA ALA A 58 -6.61 11.23 15.73
C ALA A 58 -5.69 12.46 15.75
N LYS A 59 -4.59 12.44 15.03
CA LYS A 59 -3.62 13.54 14.95
C LYS A 59 -3.79 14.43 13.71
N GLY A 60 -4.69 14.09 12.79
CA GLY A 60 -4.83 14.77 11.50
C GLY A 60 -3.60 14.64 10.61
N MET A 61 -2.80 13.58 10.80
CA MET A 61 -1.59 13.33 10.03
C MET A 61 -1.94 12.75 8.67
N LEU A 62 -1.34 13.26 7.61
CA LEU A 62 -1.58 12.75 6.26
C LEU A 62 -1.02 11.33 6.10
N VAL A 63 -1.81 10.46 5.49
CA VAL A 63 -1.42 9.11 5.10
C VAL A 63 -1.57 8.97 3.60
N PHE A 64 -0.48 8.65 2.92
CA PHE A 64 -0.46 8.34 1.50
C PHE A 64 -0.41 6.83 1.32
N ILE A 65 -1.35 6.28 0.58
CA ILE A 65 -1.41 4.85 0.28
C ILE A 65 -1.02 4.65 -1.17
N SER A 66 0.01 3.85 -1.38
CA SER A 66 0.47 3.42 -2.70
C SER A 66 0.05 1.96 -2.90
N PRO A 67 -1.07 1.69 -3.58
CA PRO A 67 -1.57 0.35 -3.78
C PRO A 67 -0.85 -0.35 -4.92
N HIS A 68 -0.91 -1.67 -4.92
CA HIS A 68 -0.43 -2.51 -6.00
C HIS A 68 -1.62 -3.23 -6.63
N TYR A 69 -1.78 -3.15 -7.95
CA TYR A 69 -2.62 -4.09 -8.68
C TYR A 69 -2.29 -4.15 -10.17
N TYR A 70 -2.61 -5.30 -10.76
CA TYR A 70 -2.39 -5.59 -12.16
C TYR A 70 -3.70 -5.61 -12.93
N TYR A 71 -3.65 -5.13 -14.15
CA TYR A 71 -4.64 -5.42 -15.17
C TYR A 71 -4.21 -6.65 -15.95
N LYS A 72 -5.14 -7.28 -16.63
CA LYS A 72 -4.88 -8.53 -17.37
C LYS A 72 -3.69 -8.43 -18.34
N HIS A 73 -3.48 -7.27 -18.96
CA HIS A 73 -2.35 -7.07 -19.88
C HIS A 73 -1.00 -6.91 -19.16
N ASP A 74 -1.00 -6.57 -17.88
CA ASP A 74 0.23 -6.44 -17.09
C ASP A 74 0.91 -7.81 -16.87
N HIS A 75 0.18 -8.92 -17.01
CA HIS A 75 0.74 -10.26 -16.87
C HIS A 75 1.55 -10.74 -18.11
N GLN A 76 1.72 -9.89 -19.11
CA GLN A 76 2.47 -10.20 -20.33
C GLN A 76 3.82 -9.49 -20.40
N TRP A 77 4.47 -9.34 -19.27
CA TRP A 77 5.76 -8.69 -19.21
C TRP A 77 6.89 -9.55 -19.81
N LEU A 78 7.79 -8.88 -20.52
CA LEU A 78 8.96 -9.52 -21.11
C LEU A 78 10.19 -9.54 -20.17
N PHE A 79 10.14 -8.76 -19.09
CA PHE A 79 11.20 -8.69 -18.09
C PHE A 79 10.57 -8.44 -16.73
N GLU A 80 11.03 -9.13 -15.73
CA GLU A 80 10.52 -9.03 -14.36
C GLU A 80 11.55 -9.57 -13.36
N GLY A 81 11.46 -9.11 -12.12
CA GLY A 81 12.19 -9.67 -11.00
C GLY A 81 11.50 -10.94 -10.45
N PRO A 82 12.14 -11.67 -9.53
CA PRO A 82 11.56 -12.89 -8.97
C PRO A 82 10.24 -12.66 -8.23
N ILE A 83 10.03 -11.49 -7.63
CA ILE A 83 8.82 -11.17 -6.89
C ILE A 83 7.70 -10.79 -7.85
N GLU A 84 7.96 -9.97 -8.86
CA GLU A 84 7.00 -9.66 -9.91
C GLU A 84 6.55 -10.94 -10.60
N LYS A 85 7.50 -11.84 -10.89
CA LYS A 85 7.18 -13.14 -11.46
C LYS A 85 6.25 -13.95 -10.56
N LEU A 86 6.51 -14.03 -9.28
CA LEU A 86 5.63 -14.69 -8.31
C LEU A 86 4.21 -14.09 -8.35
N MET A 87 4.09 -12.76 -8.34
CA MET A 87 2.80 -12.08 -8.37
C MET A 87 2.04 -12.37 -9.67
N HIS A 88 2.72 -12.37 -10.81
CA HIS A 88 2.10 -12.70 -12.11
C HIS A 88 1.69 -14.16 -12.20
N ASP A 89 2.55 -15.09 -11.80
CA ASP A 89 2.28 -16.53 -11.86
C ASP A 89 1.10 -16.93 -10.94
N THR A 90 0.91 -16.25 -9.82
CA THR A 90 -0.15 -16.53 -8.85
C THR A 90 -1.43 -15.73 -9.07
N GLY A 91 -1.38 -14.68 -9.89
CA GLY A 91 -2.52 -13.77 -10.11
C GLY A 91 -2.77 -12.79 -8.97
N MET A 92 -1.75 -12.51 -8.13
CA MET A 92 -1.88 -11.51 -7.08
C MET A 92 -2.25 -10.15 -7.66
N PHE A 93 -3.12 -9.42 -6.95
CA PHE A 93 -3.59 -8.06 -7.28
C PHE A 93 -4.27 -7.92 -8.64
N GLU A 94 -4.76 -9.01 -9.23
CA GLU A 94 -5.47 -8.94 -10.50
C GLU A 94 -6.79 -8.20 -10.36
N ARG A 95 -7.07 -7.30 -11.31
CA ARG A 95 -8.37 -6.63 -11.49
C ARG A 95 -9.01 -7.04 -12.81
N ARG A 96 -10.32 -7.25 -12.78
CA ARG A 96 -11.08 -7.61 -13.98
C ARG A 96 -11.24 -6.45 -14.96
N GLY A 97 -11.39 -5.22 -14.47
CA GLY A 97 -11.65 -4.03 -15.30
C GLY A 97 -10.59 -2.95 -15.11
N GLN A 98 -10.22 -2.29 -16.22
CA GLN A 98 -9.23 -1.20 -16.22
C GLN A 98 -9.80 0.13 -15.71
N LEU A 99 -11.03 0.45 -16.08
CA LEU A 99 -11.65 1.76 -15.86
C LEU A 99 -12.87 1.72 -14.95
N THR A 100 -13.24 0.57 -14.46
CA THR A 100 -14.40 0.36 -13.57
C THR A 100 -13.96 -0.19 -12.22
N GLY A 101 -14.80 -0.02 -11.19
CA GLY A 101 -14.63 -0.67 -9.89
C GLY A 101 -15.03 -2.14 -9.88
N GLU A 102 -15.50 -2.67 -11.01
CA GLU A 102 -15.97 -4.05 -11.11
C GLU A 102 -14.89 -5.06 -10.75
N GLY A 103 -15.22 -5.99 -9.87
CA GLY A 103 -14.30 -7.03 -9.41
C GLY A 103 -13.21 -6.54 -8.47
N PHE A 104 -13.24 -5.29 -8.01
CA PHE A 104 -12.29 -4.79 -7.01
C PHE A 104 -12.68 -5.23 -5.59
N GLU A 105 -13.95 -5.03 -5.22
CA GLU A 105 -14.43 -5.34 -3.88
C GLU A 105 -14.25 -6.82 -3.55
N GLY A 106 -13.61 -7.08 -2.41
CA GLY A 106 -13.29 -8.43 -1.94
C GLY A 106 -12.20 -9.17 -2.73
N SER A 107 -11.61 -8.54 -3.75
CA SER A 107 -10.46 -9.10 -4.48
C SER A 107 -9.17 -9.07 -3.65
N GLY A 108 -8.12 -9.73 -4.13
CA GLY A 108 -6.78 -9.63 -3.55
C GLY A 108 -6.20 -8.20 -3.59
N ALA A 109 -6.62 -7.40 -4.56
CA ALA A 109 -6.24 -6.00 -4.69
C ALA A 109 -7.06 -5.04 -3.80
N ASP A 110 -8.17 -5.49 -3.20
CA ASP A 110 -8.95 -4.68 -2.27
C ASP A 110 -8.23 -4.50 -0.93
N TRP A 111 -8.62 -3.47 -0.22
CA TRP A 111 -8.13 -3.20 1.13
C TRP A 111 -8.52 -4.30 2.10
N LEU A 112 -7.67 -4.56 3.09
CA LEU A 112 -8.08 -5.40 4.20
C LEU A 112 -9.30 -4.76 4.89
N ASP A 113 -10.35 -5.52 5.15
CA ASP A 113 -11.63 -5.01 5.71
C ASP A 113 -11.42 -4.17 6.97
N LEU A 114 -10.45 -4.54 7.79
CA LEU A 114 -10.07 -3.82 9.00
C LEU A 114 -9.65 -2.35 8.74
N TYR A 115 -9.15 -2.05 7.53
CA TYR A 115 -8.66 -0.71 7.18
C TYR A 115 -9.67 0.12 6.40
N LYS A 116 -10.69 -0.50 5.81
CA LYS A 116 -11.70 0.19 4.99
C LYS A 116 -12.35 1.40 5.66
N PRO A 117 -12.72 1.36 6.96
CA PRO A 117 -13.28 2.54 7.62
C PRO A 117 -12.34 3.74 7.62
N TYR A 118 -11.04 3.51 7.75
CA TYR A 118 -10.05 4.60 7.72
C TYR A 118 -9.82 5.11 6.31
N ILE A 119 -9.71 4.20 5.33
CA ILE A 119 -9.36 4.53 3.94
C ILE A 119 -10.52 5.20 3.22
N ASN A 120 -11.73 4.69 3.37
CA ASN A 120 -12.90 5.17 2.63
C ASN A 120 -13.53 6.42 3.23
N GLU A 121 -13.42 6.62 4.55
CA GLU A 121 -14.07 7.71 5.27
C GLU A 121 -13.06 8.75 5.82
N GLY A 122 -11.78 8.42 5.81
CA GLY A 122 -10.73 9.27 6.35
C GLY A 122 -10.45 10.50 5.49
N THR A 123 -10.57 11.69 6.06
CA THR A 123 -10.27 12.97 5.39
C THR A 123 -8.77 13.23 5.23
N ASN A 124 -7.92 12.46 5.92
CA ASN A 124 -6.47 12.55 5.92
C ASN A 124 -5.79 11.48 5.05
N ILE A 125 -6.56 10.71 4.28
CA ILE A 125 -6.06 9.63 3.44
C ILE A 125 -5.99 10.08 1.98
N ILE A 126 -4.85 9.81 1.33
CA ILE A 126 -4.63 10.06 -0.10
C ILE A 126 -4.19 8.73 -0.72
N VAL A 127 -5.05 8.16 -1.56
CA VAL A 127 -4.72 6.96 -2.33
C VAL A 127 -4.14 7.39 -3.67
N THR A 128 -2.93 6.94 -3.96
CA THR A 128 -2.23 7.21 -5.22
C THR A 128 -2.69 6.26 -6.34
N ALA A 129 -2.28 6.52 -7.56
CA ALA A 129 -2.39 5.53 -8.63
C ALA A 129 -1.65 4.24 -8.22
N PRO A 130 -2.10 3.06 -8.70
CA PRO A 130 -1.43 1.81 -8.35
C PRO A 130 -0.04 1.74 -8.98
N HIS A 131 0.92 1.23 -8.21
CA HIS A 131 2.21 0.88 -8.76
C HIS A 131 2.21 -0.55 -9.32
N LYS A 132 3.14 -0.83 -10.22
CA LYS A 132 3.30 -2.12 -10.91
C LYS A 132 4.63 -2.78 -10.58
N LEU A 133 5.60 -1.98 -10.16
CA LEU A 133 6.94 -2.37 -9.75
C LEU A 133 7.23 -1.76 -8.39
N TYR A 134 8.26 -2.24 -7.73
CA TYR A 134 8.77 -1.59 -6.53
C TYR A 134 9.36 -0.22 -6.86
N GLY A 135 9.17 0.70 -5.93
CA GLY A 135 9.72 2.04 -5.99
C GLY A 135 8.66 3.11 -6.25
N PRO A 136 8.85 4.29 -5.66
CA PRO A 136 7.89 5.39 -5.74
C PRO A 136 7.84 6.07 -7.11
N GLU A 137 8.72 5.69 -8.04
CA GLU A 137 8.85 6.32 -9.37
C GLU A 137 7.81 5.80 -10.36
N ASN A 138 7.17 4.68 -10.09
CA ASN A 138 6.27 4.05 -11.06
C ASN A 138 4.78 4.31 -10.81
N ASN A 139 4.48 5.32 -10.00
CA ASN A 139 3.14 5.90 -9.84
C ASN A 139 3.24 7.40 -9.49
N ASP A 140 2.11 8.01 -9.09
CA ASP A 140 2.06 9.44 -8.78
C ASP A 140 2.35 9.78 -7.31
N LEU A 141 2.89 8.86 -6.51
CA LEU A 141 3.15 9.07 -5.08
C LEU A 141 4.00 10.33 -4.83
N ILE A 142 5.10 10.49 -5.56
CA ILE A 142 5.99 11.66 -5.41
C ILE A 142 5.23 12.97 -5.72
N LEU A 143 4.39 12.97 -6.75
CA LEU A 143 3.55 14.11 -7.08
C LEU A 143 2.60 14.46 -5.92
N GLN A 144 1.92 13.46 -5.37
CA GLN A 144 0.97 13.66 -4.28
C GLN A 144 1.65 14.15 -3.00
N LEU A 145 2.82 13.59 -2.64
CA LEU A 145 3.64 14.08 -1.52
C LEU A 145 4.00 15.55 -1.68
N ARG A 146 4.49 15.95 -2.87
CA ARG A 146 4.83 17.34 -3.17
C ARG A 146 3.63 18.28 -3.10
N LYS A 147 2.45 17.85 -3.58
CA LYS A 147 1.20 18.61 -3.46
C LYS A 147 0.79 18.81 -2.00
N GLY A 148 1.07 17.83 -1.14
CA GLY A 148 0.86 17.92 0.31
C GLY A 148 1.95 18.69 1.06
N SER A 149 2.93 19.29 0.36
CA SER A 149 4.09 19.98 0.95
C SER A 149 4.93 19.10 1.89
N ILE A 150 4.91 17.79 1.67
CA ILE A 150 5.72 16.82 2.40
C ILE A 150 7.17 16.89 1.89
N LYS A 151 8.14 16.82 2.82
CA LYS A 151 9.58 16.97 2.56
C LYS A 151 10.36 15.70 2.89
#